data_889143dcfe21106ebb8d60a325c9de6f
#
_entry.id   889143dcfe21106ebb8d60a325c9de6f
#
_cell.length_a   1.000
_cell.length_b   1.000
_cell.length_c   1.000
_cell.angle_alpha   90.00
_cell.angle_beta   90.00
_cell.angle_gamma   90.00
#
_symmetry.space_group_name_H-M   'P 1'
#
loop_
_entity.id
_entity.type
_entity.pdbx_description
1 polymer ?
#
loop_
_entity_poly.entity_id
_entity_poly.type
_entity_poly.pdbx_seq_one_letter_code
_entity_poly.pdbx_strand_id
1 'polypeptide(L)'
;SKAVAVIAFAGAVASGRLDLEELAASEDEAVVERLVAFPGIGRWTAEWLLARTLGRPRVVAGDLGVRKAVGAAYLDGRMPSEAEVRAVTAHWGAAAGVAQQLLLHWLSTEAPGRGGPRRPAATGSRIATRPGRSSPPG
;
A
#
# COMPACT_ATOMS: atom_id res chain seq x y z
N SER A 1 -23.16 -12.32 -3.18
CA SER A 1 -21.84 -12.90 -2.94
C SER A 1 -20.80 -12.31 -3.89
N LYS A 2 -19.52 -12.42 -3.58
CA LYS A 2 -18.42 -11.96 -4.46
C LYS A 2 -18.49 -12.58 -5.85
N ALA A 3 -18.89 -13.84 -5.95
CA ALA A 3 -19.08 -14.54 -7.23
C ALA A 3 -20.13 -13.84 -8.12
N VAL A 4 -21.24 -13.40 -7.55
CA VAL A 4 -22.28 -12.67 -8.30
C VAL A 4 -21.74 -11.37 -8.85
N ALA A 5 -20.97 -10.62 -8.08
CA ALA A 5 -20.34 -9.38 -8.52
C ALA A 5 -19.37 -9.61 -9.68
N VAL A 6 -18.51 -10.63 -9.57
CA VAL A 6 -17.55 -10.99 -10.63
C VAL A 6 -18.27 -11.41 -11.92
N ILE A 7 -19.30 -12.25 -11.83
CA ILE A 7 -20.07 -12.70 -12.99
C ILE A 7 -20.80 -11.51 -13.65
N ALA A 8 -21.42 -10.65 -12.86
CA ALA A 8 -22.13 -9.48 -13.38
C ALA A 8 -21.17 -8.51 -14.11
N PHE A 9 -20.01 -8.25 -13.51
CA PHE A 9 -18.99 -7.39 -14.08
C PHE A 9 -18.41 -8.00 -15.38
N ALA A 10 -17.98 -9.26 -15.33
CA ALA A 10 -17.44 -9.96 -16.50
C ALA A 10 -18.47 -10.04 -17.64
N GLY A 11 -19.73 -10.30 -17.32
CA GLY A 11 -20.82 -10.30 -18.31
C GLY A 11 -21.08 -8.93 -18.93
N ALA A 12 -20.92 -7.85 -18.17
CA ALA A 12 -21.04 -6.49 -18.70
C ALA A 12 -19.91 -6.16 -19.67
N VAL A 13 -18.67 -6.55 -19.34
CA VAL A 13 -17.51 -6.38 -20.22
C VAL A 13 -17.68 -7.23 -21.49
N ALA A 14 -18.00 -8.52 -21.36
CA ALA A 14 -18.14 -9.43 -22.48
C ALA A 14 -19.26 -9.03 -23.46
N SER A 15 -20.33 -8.41 -22.96
CA SER A 15 -21.46 -7.93 -23.78
C SER A 15 -21.27 -6.51 -24.33
N GLY A 16 -20.14 -5.85 -24.05
CA GLY A 16 -19.88 -4.46 -24.44
C GLY A 16 -20.71 -3.41 -23.68
N ARG A 17 -21.47 -3.79 -22.64
CA ARG A 17 -22.18 -2.84 -21.78
C ARG A 17 -21.24 -2.03 -20.89
N LEU A 18 -20.05 -2.53 -20.64
CA LEU A 18 -18.97 -1.84 -19.97
C LEU A 18 -17.73 -1.92 -20.85
N ASP A 19 -17.37 -0.80 -21.44
CA ASP A 19 -16.13 -0.65 -22.19
C ASP A 19 -15.01 -0.27 -21.22
N LEU A 20 -13.97 -1.10 -21.15
CA LEU A 20 -12.84 -0.90 -20.24
C LEU A 20 -11.91 0.23 -20.70
N GLU A 21 -11.81 0.47 -22.01
CA GLU A 21 -11.00 1.57 -22.55
C GLU A 21 -11.68 2.91 -22.27
N GLU A 22 -12.99 2.99 -22.50
CA GLU A 22 -13.79 4.16 -22.14
C GLU A 22 -13.73 4.42 -20.62
N LEU A 23 -13.84 3.35 -19.81
CA LEU A 23 -13.74 3.46 -18.36
C LEU A 23 -12.37 4.00 -17.94
N ALA A 24 -11.30 3.51 -18.55
CA ALA A 24 -9.94 3.95 -18.27
C ALA A 24 -9.70 5.40 -18.70
N ALA A 25 -10.39 5.90 -19.70
CA ALA A 25 -10.33 7.29 -20.16
C ALA A 25 -11.21 8.26 -19.36
N SER A 26 -12.13 7.72 -18.53
CA SER A 26 -13.07 8.53 -17.75
C SER A 26 -12.41 9.15 -16.51
N GLU A 27 -13.02 10.21 -15.98
CA GLU A 27 -12.63 10.81 -14.69
C GLU A 27 -12.88 9.85 -13.52
N ASP A 28 -12.08 9.94 -12.48
CA ASP A 28 -12.07 9.02 -11.35
C ASP A 28 -13.45 8.81 -10.70
N GLU A 29 -14.21 9.90 -10.45
CA GLU A 29 -15.53 9.77 -9.84
C GLU A 29 -16.54 9.13 -10.78
N ALA A 30 -16.46 9.39 -12.08
CA ALA A 30 -17.30 8.70 -13.07
C ALA A 30 -16.99 7.20 -13.13
N VAL A 31 -15.72 6.81 -13.00
CA VAL A 31 -15.32 5.40 -12.86
C VAL A 31 -15.94 4.79 -11.60
N VAL A 32 -15.84 5.47 -10.47
CA VAL A 32 -16.42 4.99 -9.20
C VAL A 32 -17.92 4.81 -9.33
N GLU A 33 -18.66 5.80 -9.85
CA GLU A 33 -20.11 5.74 -10.04
C GLU A 33 -20.52 4.55 -10.92
N ARG A 34 -19.85 4.37 -12.04
CA ARG A 34 -20.14 3.23 -12.96
C ARG A 34 -19.86 1.88 -12.31
N LEU A 35 -18.81 1.77 -11.51
CA LEU A 35 -18.45 0.53 -10.83
C LEU A 35 -19.39 0.18 -9.67
N VAL A 36 -19.76 1.15 -8.85
CA VAL A 36 -20.66 0.91 -7.70
C VAL A 36 -22.09 0.59 -8.14
N ALA A 37 -22.46 0.85 -9.39
CA ALA A 37 -23.73 0.42 -9.97
C ALA A 37 -23.82 -1.12 -10.09
N PHE A 38 -22.69 -1.84 -10.05
CA PHE A 38 -22.68 -3.30 -10.07
C PHE A 38 -22.94 -3.86 -8.66
N PRO A 39 -23.86 -4.82 -8.50
CA PRO A 39 -24.12 -5.45 -7.22
C PRO A 39 -22.85 -6.08 -6.61
N GLY A 40 -22.54 -5.67 -5.39
CA GLY A 40 -21.37 -6.19 -4.66
C GLY A 40 -20.04 -5.49 -4.95
N ILE A 41 -20.03 -4.47 -5.79
CA ILE A 41 -18.91 -3.54 -5.94
C ILE A 41 -19.20 -2.28 -5.14
N GLY A 42 -18.50 -2.13 -4.02
CA GLY A 42 -18.58 -0.91 -3.21
C GLY A 42 -17.49 0.11 -3.59
N ARG A 43 -17.58 1.32 -3.02
CA ARG A 43 -16.62 2.39 -3.24
C ARG A 43 -15.17 1.95 -2.96
N TRP A 44 -14.94 1.20 -1.91
CA TRP A 44 -13.63 0.64 -1.58
C TRP A 44 -13.03 -0.21 -2.73
N THR A 45 -13.84 -1.08 -3.33
CA THR A 45 -13.40 -1.91 -4.47
C THR A 45 -13.11 -1.05 -5.70
N ALA A 46 -13.96 -0.05 -5.98
CA ALA A 46 -13.78 0.88 -7.09
C ALA A 46 -12.50 1.72 -6.94
N GLU A 47 -12.23 2.23 -5.74
CA GLU A 47 -11.00 2.99 -5.46
C GLU A 47 -9.74 2.14 -5.59
N TRP A 48 -9.78 0.86 -5.19
CA TRP A 48 -8.67 -0.06 -5.44
C TRP A 48 -8.46 -0.39 -6.91
N LEU A 49 -9.53 -0.48 -7.70
CA LEU A 49 -9.42 -0.65 -9.15
C LEU A 49 -8.76 0.58 -9.79
N LEU A 50 -9.14 1.79 -9.40
CA LEU A 50 -8.49 3.02 -9.85
C LEU A 50 -6.99 3.00 -9.54
N ALA A 51 -6.63 2.73 -8.28
CA ALA A 51 -5.24 2.81 -7.85
C ALA A 51 -4.36 1.70 -8.43
N ARG A 52 -4.87 0.45 -8.49
CA ARG A 52 -4.08 -0.72 -8.87
C ARG A 52 -4.17 -1.09 -10.35
N THR A 53 -5.36 -1.00 -10.93
CA THR A 53 -5.61 -1.48 -12.29
C THR A 53 -5.47 -0.36 -13.30
N LEU A 54 -6.02 0.81 -13.00
CA LEU A 54 -5.93 1.96 -13.89
C LEU A 54 -4.70 2.85 -13.59
N GLY A 55 -3.90 2.53 -12.57
CA GLY A 55 -2.67 3.25 -12.23
C GLY A 55 -2.89 4.70 -11.81
N ARG A 56 -4.09 5.05 -11.32
CA ARG A 56 -4.40 6.41 -10.90
C ARG A 56 -3.60 6.80 -9.65
N PRO A 57 -3.10 8.04 -9.54
CA PRO A 57 -2.38 8.54 -8.38
C PRO A 57 -3.34 8.82 -7.21
N ARG A 58 -3.95 7.77 -6.69
CA ARG A 58 -5.00 7.84 -5.68
C ARG A 58 -4.67 6.98 -4.46
N VAL A 59 -4.88 7.54 -3.28
CA VAL A 59 -4.79 6.82 -2.01
C VAL A 59 -6.18 6.35 -1.60
N VAL A 60 -6.31 5.07 -1.28
CA VAL A 60 -7.56 4.47 -0.78
C VAL A 60 -7.69 4.77 0.71
N ALA A 61 -7.99 6.03 1.04
CA ALA A 61 -7.96 6.55 2.41
C ALA A 61 -8.98 5.89 3.35
N GLY A 62 -10.04 5.30 2.81
CA GLY A 62 -11.03 4.53 3.57
C GLY A 62 -10.57 3.11 3.93
N ASP A 63 -9.48 2.62 3.32
CA ASP A 63 -8.95 1.29 3.61
C ASP A 63 -8.30 1.23 5.00
N LEU A 64 -8.73 0.25 5.81
CA LEU A 64 -8.22 0.10 7.18
C LEU A 64 -6.72 -0.20 7.22
N GLY A 65 -6.22 -0.98 6.26
CA GLY A 65 -4.79 -1.29 6.13
C GLY A 65 -3.99 -0.04 5.80
N VAL A 66 -4.45 0.76 4.85
CA VAL A 66 -3.83 2.05 4.48
C VAL A 66 -3.82 3.00 5.67
N ARG A 67 -4.94 3.14 6.38
CA ARG A 67 -5.02 3.98 7.59
C ARG A 67 -4.04 3.53 8.67
N LYS A 68 -3.96 2.22 8.93
CA LYS A 68 -2.99 1.67 9.90
C LYS A 68 -1.54 1.92 9.47
N ALA A 69 -1.24 1.75 8.19
CA ALA A 69 0.10 1.94 7.67
C ALA A 69 0.54 3.41 7.74
N VAL A 70 -0.35 4.32 7.35
CA VAL A 70 -0.11 5.77 7.47
C VAL A 70 0.03 6.19 8.92
N GLY A 71 -0.84 5.68 9.80
CA GLY A 71 -0.74 5.94 11.24
C GLY A 71 0.60 5.51 11.82
N ALA A 72 1.06 4.32 11.47
CA ALA A 72 2.33 3.78 11.95
C ALA A 72 3.55 4.55 11.42
N ALA A 73 3.50 5.00 10.16
CA ALA A 73 4.65 5.65 9.52
C ALA A 73 4.74 7.16 9.78
N TYR A 74 3.61 7.84 9.96
CA TYR A 74 3.56 9.30 9.97
C TYR A 74 2.92 9.92 11.22
N LEU A 75 2.23 9.14 12.04
CA LEU A 75 1.40 9.64 13.14
C LEU A 75 1.59 8.86 14.46
N ASP A 76 2.79 8.40 14.72
CA ASP A 76 3.19 7.70 15.96
C ASP A 76 2.27 6.52 16.34
N GLY A 77 1.75 5.81 15.34
CA GLY A 77 0.86 4.67 15.51
C GLY A 77 -0.62 5.03 15.73
N ARG A 78 -0.98 6.31 15.77
CA ARG A 78 -2.37 6.76 15.91
C ARG A 78 -3.17 6.43 14.65
N MET A 79 -4.41 5.98 14.82
CA MET A 79 -5.32 5.73 13.71
C MET A 79 -5.84 7.06 13.12
N PRO A 80 -5.47 7.42 11.88
CA PRO A 80 -5.95 8.65 11.26
C PRO A 80 -7.38 8.53 10.73
N SER A 81 -8.06 9.65 10.59
CA SER A 81 -9.24 9.78 9.75
C SER A 81 -8.87 9.71 8.26
N GLU A 82 -9.85 9.52 7.38
CA GLU A 82 -9.61 9.55 5.93
C GLU A 82 -9.06 10.90 5.45
N ALA A 83 -9.54 12.00 6.04
CA ALA A 83 -9.07 13.34 5.71
C ALA A 83 -7.59 13.52 6.08
N GLU A 84 -7.20 13.04 7.26
CA GLU A 84 -5.79 13.07 7.70
C GLU A 84 -4.91 12.20 6.80
N VAL A 85 -5.38 11.00 6.39
CA VAL A 85 -4.65 10.17 5.43
C VAL A 85 -4.38 10.95 4.15
N ARG A 86 -5.41 11.56 3.55
CA ARG A 86 -5.26 12.36 2.32
C ARG A 86 -4.29 13.52 2.51
N ALA A 87 -4.39 14.23 3.63
CA ALA A 87 -3.51 15.36 3.92
C ALA A 87 -2.04 14.93 4.06
N VAL A 88 -1.77 13.91 4.86
CA VAL A 88 -0.41 13.40 5.13
C VAL A 88 0.22 12.81 3.88
N THR A 89 -0.54 12.13 3.03
CA THR A 89 -0.04 11.47 1.82
C THR A 89 -0.07 12.35 0.56
N ALA A 90 -0.55 13.59 0.66
CA ALA A 90 -0.64 14.49 -0.48
C ALA A 90 0.68 14.69 -1.24
N HIS A 91 1.81 14.66 -0.52
CA HIS A 91 3.16 14.79 -1.09
C HIS A 91 3.58 13.61 -1.98
N TRP A 92 2.88 12.48 -1.95
CA TRP A 92 3.18 11.34 -2.83
C TRP A 92 2.86 11.65 -4.31
N GLY A 93 1.97 12.60 -4.58
CA GLY A 93 1.64 13.05 -5.93
C GLY A 93 1.35 11.88 -6.88
N ALA A 94 2.01 11.87 -8.03
CA ALA A 94 1.86 10.81 -9.05
C ALA A 94 2.24 9.40 -8.56
N ALA A 95 3.06 9.30 -7.51
CA ALA A 95 3.49 8.02 -6.94
C ALA A 95 2.50 7.42 -5.93
N ALA A 96 1.37 8.07 -5.64
CA ALA A 96 0.46 7.69 -4.56
C ALA A 96 0.00 6.22 -4.63
N GLY A 97 -0.31 5.72 -5.82
CA GLY A 97 -0.71 4.32 -6.02
C GLY A 97 0.39 3.34 -5.62
N VAL A 98 1.63 3.59 -5.99
CA VAL A 98 2.79 2.74 -5.67
C VAL A 98 3.20 2.93 -4.20
N ALA A 99 3.25 4.16 -3.72
CA ALA A 99 3.65 4.48 -2.36
C ALA A 99 2.78 3.77 -1.32
N GLN A 100 1.45 3.77 -1.50
CA GLN A 100 0.56 3.04 -0.58
C GLN A 100 0.78 1.52 -0.61
N GLN A 101 1.14 0.92 -1.76
CA GLN A 101 1.45 -0.50 -1.85
C GLN A 101 2.74 -0.83 -1.07
N LEU A 102 3.77 -0.02 -1.25
CA LEU A 102 5.03 -0.17 -0.51
C LEU A 102 4.82 0.00 1.00
N LEU A 103 4.00 0.97 1.40
CA LEU A 103 3.70 1.21 2.79
C LEU A 103 2.89 0.06 3.42
N LEU A 104 1.95 -0.52 2.69
CA LEU A 104 1.21 -1.71 3.13
C LEU A 104 2.13 -2.92 3.25
N HIS A 105 3.06 -3.10 2.31
CA HIS A 105 4.05 -4.15 2.37
C HIS A 105 4.95 -3.98 3.61
N TRP A 106 5.49 -2.79 3.83
CA TRP A 106 6.27 -2.47 5.02
C TRP A 106 5.51 -2.76 6.31
N LEU A 107 4.24 -2.35 6.42
CA LEU A 107 3.42 -2.62 7.60
C LEU A 107 3.29 -4.12 7.87
N SER A 108 3.19 -4.93 6.82
CA SER A 108 3.01 -6.38 6.96
C SER A 108 4.29 -7.13 7.30
N THR A 109 5.46 -6.58 6.94
CA THR A 109 6.76 -7.27 7.02
C THR A 109 7.70 -6.70 8.07
N GLU A 110 7.74 -5.37 8.24
CA GLU A 110 8.81 -4.68 8.97
C GLU A 110 8.33 -3.77 10.09
N ALA A 111 7.03 -3.45 10.16
CA ALA A 111 6.54 -2.51 11.15
C ALA A 111 6.79 -2.98 12.60
N PRO A 112 7.27 -2.11 13.51
CA PRO A 112 7.50 -2.45 14.91
C PRO A 112 6.21 -2.98 15.56
N GLY A 113 6.30 -4.15 16.20
CA GLY A 113 5.18 -4.76 16.96
C GLY A 113 4.45 -5.92 16.28
N ARG A 114 4.77 -6.29 15.04
CA ARG A 114 4.39 -7.57 14.46
C ARG A 114 5.61 -8.49 14.46
N GLY A 115 5.55 -9.57 15.24
CA GLY A 115 6.61 -10.57 15.37
C GLY A 115 6.92 -11.28 14.06
N GLY A 116 7.68 -10.62 13.20
CA GLY A 116 8.46 -11.25 12.15
C GLY A 116 9.78 -11.75 12.75
N PRO A 117 10.50 -12.71 12.10
CA PRO A 117 11.76 -13.21 12.63
C PRO A 117 12.71 -12.03 12.83
N ARG A 118 13.19 -11.87 14.08
CA ARG A 118 14.24 -10.90 14.40
C ARG A 118 15.42 -11.16 13.49
N ARG A 119 15.83 -10.18 12.70
CA ARG A 119 17.12 -10.22 12.03
C ARG A 119 18.16 -10.53 13.12
N PRO A 120 19.02 -11.55 12.96
CA PRO A 120 20.10 -11.78 13.90
C PRO A 120 20.92 -10.49 14.00
N ALA A 121 21.16 -10.05 15.24
CA ALA A 121 22.04 -8.92 15.49
C ALA A 121 23.35 -9.20 14.77
N ALA A 122 23.84 -8.24 13.97
CA ALA A 122 25.14 -8.34 13.36
C ALA A 122 26.16 -8.50 14.49
N THR A 123 26.72 -9.68 14.62
CA THR A 123 27.79 -9.99 15.56
C THR A 123 28.97 -9.16 15.13
N GLY A 124 29.19 -8.03 15.82
CA GLY A 124 30.36 -7.20 15.63
C GLY A 124 31.59 -8.04 15.88
N SER A 125 32.29 -8.43 14.83
CA SER A 125 33.63 -8.98 14.89
C SER A 125 34.54 -7.91 15.52
N ARG A 126 34.78 -8.04 16.81
CA ARG A 126 35.89 -7.32 17.46
C ARG A 126 37.18 -7.93 16.91
N ILE A 127 37.84 -7.23 16.01
CA ILE A 127 39.20 -7.48 15.65
C ILE A 127 40.02 -7.18 16.90
N ALA A 128 40.46 -8.26 17.58
CA ALA A 128 41.40 -8.17 18.66
C ALA A 128 42.76 -7.76 18.08
N THR A 129 43.16 -6.53 18.30
CA THR A 129 44.54 -6.07 18.09
C THR A 129 45.44 -6.74 19.11
N ARG A 130 46.29 -7.61 18.61
CA ARG A 130 47.31 -8.31 19.36
C ARG A 130 48.42 -7.31 19.73
N PRO A 131 48.79 -7.14 21.03
CA PRO A 131 49.93 -6.29 21.39
C PRO A 131 51.24 -6.91 20.94
N GLY A 132 52.07 -6.11 20.30
CA GLY A 132 53.39 -6.48 19.83
C GLY A 132 54.34 -6.88 21.00
N ARG A 133 55.03 -7.99 20.82
CA ARG A 133 56.16 -8.40 21.67
C ARG A 133 57.34 -7.47 21.38
N SER A 134 57.73 -6.70 22.37
CA SER A 134 59.03 -6.05 22.40
C SER A 134 60.11 -7.10 22.73
N SER A 135 61.11 -7.23 21.86
CA SER A 135 62.33 -8.01 22.10
C SER A 135 63.31 -7.16 22.95
N PRO A 136 64.05 -7.78 23.88
CA PRO A 136 65.07 -7.04 24.62
C PRO A 136 66.37 -6.96 23.84
N PRO A 137 67.25 -5.94 24.13
CA PRO A 137 68.55 -5.80 23.51
C PRO A 137 69.55 -6.75 24.12
N GLY A 138 70.40 -7.34 23.28
CA GLY A 138 71.61 -8.01 23.61
C GLY A 138 72.77 -7.30 22.90
#